data_a67673d0b5b05563f80e97e5c8aa2421
#
_entry.id   a67673d0b5b05563f80e97e5c8aa2421
#
_cell.length_a   1.000
_cell.length_b   1.000
_cell.length_c   1.000
_cell.angle_alpha   90.00
_cell.angle_beta   90.00
_cell.angle_gamma   90.00
#
_symmetry.space_group_name_H-M   'P 1'
#
loop_
_entity.id
_entity.type
_entity.pdbx_description
1 polymer ?
#
loop_
_entity_poly.entity_id
_entity_poly.type
_entity_poly.pdbx_seq_one_letter_code
_entity_poly.pdbx_strand_id
1 'polypeptide(L)'
;VISPLSTIGLMPLDKQQDDAKITLWKNYIDVHNIAERSVPLFDIKDGRVIVMPYGRDDRLVLKRSIQMEMLMRDLGRQLIKEHQDSNVKHDGILYMMLSRCDRRIEPLYIGKAETFGKGDGNLSANISDLAKGHGKFGRWGYNYAYHLGDLSAVTCKGHPHDKSTAKYTAWRDKLFSVTDGEVTPKTEVMFWATLWDSSRQSIWEQYGSTKLAFEEYLVIGVASDVFPNSLLNREGRTR
;
A
#
# COMPACT_ATOMS: atom_id res chain seq x y z
N VAL A 1 -26.11 -22.69 53.37
CA VAL A 1 -26.43 -22.49 51.94
C VAL A 1 -25.26 -21.77 51.32
N ILE A 2 -24.43 -22.51 50.58
CA ILE A 2 -23.24 -21.99 49.88
C ILE A 2 -23.68 -21.72 48.43
N SER A 3 -23.67 -20.45 48.01
CA SER A 3 -23.93 -20.05 46.63
C SER A 3 -22.80 -20.57 45.72
N PRO A 4 -23.07 -21.08 44.50
CA PRO A 4 -22.04 -21.46 43.57
C PRO A 4 -21.40 -20.21 42.96
N LEU A 5 -20.06 -20.15 43.04
CA LEU A 5 -19.23 -19.21 42.29
C LEU A 5 -19.50 -19.38 40.79
N SER A 6 -19.98 -18.31 40.16
CA SER A 6 -20.12 -18.23 38.70
C SER A 6 -18.73 -18.42 38.07
N THR A 7 -18.55 -19.50 37.34
CA THR A 7 -17.38 -19.74 36.51
C THR A 7 -17.36 -18.69 35.41
N ILE A 8 -16.47 -17.71 35.53
CA ILE A 8 -16.15 -16.79 34.44
C ILE A 8 -15.45 -17.65 33.39
N GLY A 9 -16.14 -17.99 32.33
CA GLY A 9 -15.57 -18.70 31.18
C GLY A 9 -14.52 -17.82 30.53
N LEU A 10 -13.26 -18.10 30.81
CA LEU A 10 -12.14 -17.54 30.07
C LEU A 10 -12.27 -17.95 28.60
N MET A 11 -12.41 -17.00 27.72
CA MET A 11 -12.33 -17.26 26.27
C MET A 11 -10.96 -17.91 25.94
N PRO A 12 -10.92 -18.82 24.96
CA PRO A 12 -9.64 -19.39 24.51
C PRO A 12 -8.66 -18.28 24.16
N LEU A 13 -7.40 -18.43 24.59
CA LEU A 13 -6.31 -17.46 24.36
C LEU A 13 -6.20 -17.03 22.88
N ASP A 14 -6.42 -17.93 21.95
CA ASP A 14 -6.38 -17.66 20.52
C ASP A 14 -7.43 -16.65 20.06
N LYS A 15 -8.69 -16.76 20.54
CA LYS A 15 -9.74 -15.79 20.22
C LYS A 15 -9.49 -14.41 20.81
N GLN A 16 -8.93 -14.34 22.01
CA GLN A 16 -8.61 -13.06 22.67
C GLN A 16 -7.47 -12.33 21.94
N GLN A 17 -6.52 -13.09 21.38
CA GLN A 17 -5.39 -12.54 20.64
C GLN A 17 -5.79 -12.01 19.25
N ASP A 18 -6.70 -12.69 18.57
CA ASP A 18 -7.25 -12.23 17.29
C ASP A 18 -8.10 -10.97 17.47
N ASP A 19 -8.91 -10.88 18.53
CA ASP A 19 -9.68 -9.68 18.84
C ASP A 19 -8.79 -8.47 19.14
N ALA A 20 -7.66 -8.65 19.82
CA ALA A 20 -6.70 -7.58 20.09
C ALA A 20 -6.06 -7.04 18.81
N LYS A 21 -5.63 -7.90 17.89
CA LYS A 21 -5.02 -7.50 16.62
C LYS A 21 -6.04 -6.80 15.69
N ILE A 22 -7.27 -7.29 15.66
CA ILE A 22 -8.38 -6.63 14.95
C ILE A 22 -8.62 -5.23 15.52
N THR A 23 -8.57 -5.08 16.84
CA THR A 23 -8.73 -3.78 17.50
C THR A 23 -7.58 -2.84 17.16
N LEU A 24 -6.32 -3.30 17.20
CA LEU A 24 -5.16 -2.53 16.78
C LEU A 24 -5.31 -2.04 15.34
N TRP A 25 -5.71 -2.94 14.44
CA TRP A 25 -5.93 -2.58 13.03
C TRP A 25 -7.01 -1.53 12.86
N LYS A 26 -8.17 -1.69 13.51
CA LYS A 26 -9.27 -0.72 13.44
C LYS A 26 -8.85 0.65 13.96
N ASN A 27 -8.23 0.70 15.14
CA ASN A 27 -7.74 1.95 15.71
C ASN A 27 -6.74 2.65 14.78
N TYR A 28 -5.86 1.89 14.14
CA TYR A 28 -4.89 2.42 13.18
C TYR A 28 -5.57 3.04 11.95
N ILE A 29 -6.57 2.36 11.39
CA ILE A 29 -7.39 2.87 10.29
C ILE A 29 -8.06 4.20 10.67
N ASP A 30 -8.64 4.27 11.87
CA ASP A 30 -9.37 5.44 12.34
C ASP A 30 -8.43 6.62 12.64
N VAL A 31 -7.36 6.41 13.40
CA VAL A 31 -6.39 7.45 13.78
C VAL A 31 -5.74 8.10 12.55
N HIS A 32 -5.42 7.31 11.54
CA HIS A 32 -4.81 7.81 10.32
C HIS A 32 -5.83 8.22 9.25
N ASN A 33 -7.13 8.12 9.54
CA ASN A 33 -8.24 8.40 8.61
C ASN A 33 -8.05 7.70 7.26
N ILE A 34 -7.63 6.42 7.29
CA ILE A 34 -7.23 5.69 6.09
C ILE A 34 -8.42 5.54 5.14
N ALA A 35 -9.60 5.26 5.68
CA ALA A 35 -10.82 5.10 4.89
C ALA A 35 -11.17 6.34 4.08
N GLU A 36 -11.18 7.51 4.74
CA GLU A 36 -11.64 8.79 4.18
C GLU A 36 -10.57 9.42 3.26
N ARG A 37 -9.29 9.19 3.57
CA ARG A 37 -8.16 9.77 2.83
C ARG A 37 -7.65 8.91 1.69
N SER A 38 -8.16 7.68 1.57
CA SER A 38 -7.81 6.83 0.44
C SER A 38 -8.45 7.32 -0.85
N VAL A 39 -7.72 7.19 -1.95
CA VAL A 39 -8.14 7.60 -3.30
C VAL A 39 -8.18 6.37 -4.22
N PRO A 40 -8.95 6.37 -5.31
CA PRO A 40 -8.89 5.27 -6.28
C PRO A 40 -7.44 5.05 -6.77
N LEU A 41 -6.99 3.80 -6.82
CA LEU A 41 -5.66 3.48 -7.37
C LEU A 41 -5.66 3.64 -8.89
N PHE A 42 -6.66 3.11 -9.55
CA PHE A 42 -6.77 3.09 -11.01
C PHE A 42 -7.75 4.13 -11.53
N ASP A 43 -7.51 4.58 -12.74
CA ASP A 43 -8.48 5.34 -13.52
C ASP A 43 -9.51 4.36 -14.13
N ILE A 44 -10.79 4.53 -13.78
CA ILE A 44 -11.87 3.62 -14.14
C ILE A 44 -12.85 4.32 -15.08
N LYS A 45 -13.18 3.65 -16.18
CA LYS A 45 -14.24 4.06 -17.08
C LYS A 45 -15.14 2.85 -17.39
N ASP A 46 -16.44 3.03 -17.26
CA ASP A 46 -17.44 1.99 -17.52
C ASP A 46 -17.16 0.66 -16.78
N GLY A 47 -16.69 0.77 -15.50
CA GLY A 47 -16.36 -0.36 -14.64
C GLY A 47 -15.01 -1.04 -14.97
N ARG A 48 -14.24 -0.52 -15.94
CA ARG A 48 -12.96 -1.09 -16.40
C ARG A 48 -11.80 -0.16 -16.11
N VAL A 49 -10.63 -0.75 -15.84
CA VAL A 49 -9.39 0.01 -15.72
C VAL A 49 -9.00 0.55 -17.10
N ILE A 50 -8.74 1.85 -17.18
CA ILE A 50 -8.20 2.44 -18.40
C ILE A 50 -6.79 1.91 -18.63
N VAL A 51 -6.56 1.40 -19.85
CA VAL A 51 -5.24 0.98 -20.33
C VAL A 51 -4.75 2.03 -21.31
N MET A 52 -3.48 2.44 -21.19
CA MET A 52 -2.89 3.46 -22.05
C MET A 52 -1.53 3.03 -22.61
N PRO A 53 -1.10 3.54 -23.78
CA PRO A 53 0.26 3.33 -24.26
C PRO A 53 1.27 4.08 -23.39
N TYR A 54 2.45 3.49 -23.18
CA TYR A 54 3.51 4.10 -22.39
C TYR A 54 4.90 3.68 -22.88
N GLY A 55 5.82 4.65 -22.90
CA GLY A 55 7.21 4.45 -23.30
C GLY A 55 7.40 4.60 -24.80
N ARG A 56 8.63 4.30 -25.28
CA ARG A 56 8.98 4.41 -26.71
C ARG A 56 8.38 3.29 -27.56
N ASP A 57 8.03 2.21 -26.92
CA ASP A 57 7.48 0.98 -27.48
C ASP A 57 5.95 0.91 -27.41
N ASP A 58 5.31 1.99 -26.95
CA ASP A 58 3.86 2.11 -26.80
C ASP A 58 3.20 0.91 -26.08
N ARG A 59 3.96 0.29 -25.16
CA ARG A 59 3.43 -0.84 -24.39
C ARG A 59 2.24 -0.42 -23.55
N LEU A 60 1.26 -1.30 -23.46
CA LEU A 60 0.03 -1.03 -22.74
C LEU A 60 0.23 -1.12 -21.22
N VAL A 61 -0.16 -0.09 -20.49
CA VAL A 61 -0.07 -0.05 -19.02
C VAL A 61 -1.40 0.33 -18.38
N LEU A 62 -1.65 -0.19 -17.19
CA LEU A 62 -2.79 0.17 -16.35
C LEU A 62 -2.62 1.62 -15.89
N LYS A 63 -3.63 2.47 -16.15
CA LYS A 63 -3.56 3.89 -15.81
C LYS A 63 -3.91 4.12 -14.34
N ARG A 64 -3.04 4.86 -13.62
CA ARG A 64 -3.35 5.38 -12.29
C ARG A 64 -4.43 6.45 -12.34
N SER A 65 -5.20 6.59 -11.27
CA SER A 65 -6.12 7.71 -11.13
C SER A 65 -5.37 9.04 -11.00
N ILE A 66 -6.00 10.11 -11.41
CA ILE A 66 -5.43 11.45 -11.23
C ILE A 66 -5.30 11.82 -9.74
N GLN A 67 -6.20 11.31 -8.90
CA GLN A 67 -6.17 11.54 -7.45
C GLN A 67 -4.94 10.87 -6.82
N MET A 68 -4.60 9.64 -7.21
CA MET A 68 -3.38 8.98 -6.76
C MET A 68 -2.13 9.74 -7.21
N GLU A 69 -2.10 10.19 -8.47
CA GLU A 69 -0.97 10.98 -8.97
C GLU A 69 -0.78 12.29 -8.20
N MET A 70 -1.87 13.00 -7.94
CA MET A 70 -1.83 14.26 -7.16
C MET A 70 -1.33 13.98 -5.73
N LEU A 71 -1.90 13.00 -5.04
CA LEU A 71 -1.51 12.63 -3.67
C LEU A 71 0.00 12.36 -3.57
N MET A 72 0.51 11.47 -4.42
CA MET A 72 1.93 11.10 -4.37
C MET A 72 2.85 12.25 -4.76
N ARG A 73 2.48 13.07 -5.74
CA ARG A 73 3.28 14.24 -6.15
C ARG A 73 3.36 15.29 -5.05
N ASP A 74 2.28 15.51 -4.32
CA ASP A 74 2.25 16.49 -3.23
C ASP A 74 3.11 16.00 -2.05
N LEU A 75 3.02 14.72 -1.68
CA LEU A 75 3.91 14.12 -0.68
C LEU A 75 5.38 14.20 -1.12
N GLY A 76 5.69 13.87 -2.36
CA GLY A 76 7.04 13.95 -2.90
C GLY A 76 7.60 15.37 -2.94
N ARG A 77 6.79 16.36 -3.32
CA ARG A 77 7.18 17.78 -3.30
C ARG A 77 7.51 18.25 -1.90
N GLN A 78 6.74 17.83 -0.90
CA GLN A 78 7.00 18.19 0.49
C GLN A 78 8.36 17.63 0.96
N LEU A 79 8.66 16.36 0.70
CA LEU A 79 9.94 15.75 1.06
C LEU A 79 11.12 16.43 0.35
N ILE A 80 10.97 16.75 -0.94
CA ILE A 80 11.99 17.46 -1.71
C ILE A 80 12.23 18.85 -1.13
N LYS A 81 11.17 19.57 -0.77
CA LYS A 81 11.27 20.89 -0.15
C LYS A 81 11.98 20.81 1.20
N GLU A 82 11.62 19.87 2.07
CA GLU A 82 12.28 19.67 3.36
C GLU A 82 13.79 19.43 3.21
N HIS A 83 14.17 18.65 2.20
CA HIS A 83 15.57 18.40 1.89
C HIS A 83 16.29 19.68 1.40
N GLN A 84 15.66 20.44 0.49
CA GLN A 84 16.21 21.71 -0.03
C GLN A 84 16.38 22.76 1.06
N ASP A 85 15.41 22.83 1.97
CA ASP A 85 15.42 23.77 3.10
C ASP A 85 16.33 23.29 4.26
N SER A 86 17.01 22.14 4.12
CA SER A 86 17.82 21.50 5.19
C SER A 86 17.03 21.29 6.49
N ASN A 87 15.73 21.08 6.39
CA ASN A 87 14.80 20.92 7.51
C ASN A 87 13.96 19.63 7.33
N VAL A 88 14.65 18.51 7.31
CA VAL A 88 14.03 17.19 7.11
C VAL A 88 13.28 16.78 8.37
N LYS A 89 11.96 16.61 8.23
CA LYS A 89 11.04 16.21 9.31
C LYS A 89 10.57 14.77 9.16
N HIS A 90 10.44 14.30 7.92
CA HIS A 90 9.82 13.01 7.62
C HIS A 90 10.83 11.98 7.14
N ASP A 91 10.69 10.76 7.64
CA ASP A 91 11.52 9.61 7.23
C ASP A 91 11.20 9.16 5.79
N GLY A 92 9.99 9.46 5.30
CA GLY A 92 9.50 9.10 3.98
C GLY A 92 7.99 8.99 3.90
N ILE A 93 7.52 8.12 3.02
CA ILE A 93 6.10 7.87 2.75
C ILE A 93 5.77 6.44 3.16
N LEU A 94 4.77 6.26 4.03
CA LEU A 94 4.08 5.00 4.26
C LEU A 94 2.85 4.96 3.33
N TYR A 95 2.62 3.84 2.64
CA TYR A 95 1.48 3.70 1.74
C TYR A 95 0.82 2.33 1.82
N MET A 96 -0.44 2.27 1.45
CA MET A 96 -1.23 1.05 1.38
C MET A 96 -2.04 0.98 0.09
N MET A 97 -2.08 -0.20 -0.51
CA MET A 97 -3.11 -0.58 -1.47
C MET A 97 -4.20 -1.32 -0.69
N LEU A 98 -5.44 -0.94 -0.90
CA LEU A 98 -6.59 -1.40 -0.12
C LEU A 98 -7.68 -1.92 -1.06
N SER A 99 -8.43 -2.91 -0.62
CA SER A 99 -9.70 -3.31 -1.21
C SER A 99 -10.84 -2.66 -0.41
N ARG A 100 -11.77 -2.02 -1.09
CA ARG A 100 -13.00 -1.52 -0.49
C ARG A 100 -14.19 -2.33 -1.01
N CYS A 101 -14.93 -2.93 -0.09
CA CYS A 101 -16.21 -3.58 -0.37
C CYS A 101 -17.22 -3.08 0.66
N ASP A 102 -18.20 -2.30 0.21
CA ASP A 102 -19.15 -1.58 1.06
C ASP A 102 -18.43 -0.70 2.10
N ARG A 103 -18.58 -1.04 3.40
CA ARG A 103 -17.92 -0.35 4.52
C ARG A 103 -16.66 -1.04 5.02
N ARG A 104 -16.27 -2.17 4.41
CA ARG A 104 -15.08 -2.93 4.83
C ARG A 104 -13.88 -2.52 3.99
N ILE A 105 -12.78 -2.23 4.67
CA ILE A 105 -11.49 -1.94 4.06
C ILE A 105 -10.52 -3.04 4.49
N GLU A 106 -9.91 -3.70 3.49
CA GLU A 106 -8.91 -4.73 3.72
C GLU A 106 -7.59 -4.33 3.05
N PRO A 107 -6.44 -4.51 3.72
CA PRO A 107 -5.15 -4.24 3.12
C PRO A 107 -4.84 -5.29 2.06
N LEU A 108 -4.41 -4.81 0.89
CA LEU A 108 -3.89 -5.65 -0.19
C LEU A 108 -2.36 -5.62 -0.22
N TYR A 109 -1.78 -4.46 0.03
CA TYR A 109 -0.33 -4.31 0.06
C TYR A 109 0.07 -3.10 0.92
N ILE A 110 1.11 -3.25 1.72
CA ILE A 110 1.69 -2.21 2.57
C ILE A 110 3.14 -2.02 2.14
N GLY A 111 3.60 -0.78 2.07
CA GLY A 111 4.96 -0.48 1.69
C GLY A 111 5.39 0.93 2.04
N LYS A 112 6.67 1.20 1.84
CA LYS A 112 7.29 2.50 2.11
C LYS A 112 8.12 3.02 0.95
N ALA A 113 8.37 4.32 0.96
CA ALA A 113 9.39 4.98 0.17
C ALA A 113 10.19 5.90 1.10
N GLU A 114 11.43 5.53 1.39
CA GLU A 114 12.31 6.31 2.28
C GLU A 114 12.74 7.62 1.61
N THR A 115 12.85 8.69 2.39
CA THR A 115 13.30 10.01 1.92
C THR A 115 14.70 9.91 1.32
N PHE A 116 15.61 9.22 2.01
CA PHE A 116 17.01 9.10 1.57
C PHE A 116 17.29 7.73 0.95
N GLY A 117 18.24 7.71 0.00
CA GLY A 117 18.84 6.50 -0.53
C GLY A 117 19.87 5.91 0.43
N LYS A 118 20.50 4.80 0.00
CA LYS A 118 21.64 4.24 0.73
C LYS A 118 22.87 5.13 0.49
N GLY A 119 23.36 5.77 1.55
CA GLY A 119 24.56 6.62 1.56
C GLY A 119 24.28 8.12 1.36
N ASP A 120 25.17 8.94 1.86
CA ASP A 120 25.43 10.39 1.65
C ASP A 120 24.28 11.40 1.75
N GLY A 121 23.15 11.06 2.38
CA GLY A 121 22.05 12.00 2.60
C GLY A 121 21.32 12.47 1.34
N ASN A 122 21.57 11.86 0.20
CA ASN A 122 20.88 12.17 -1.05
C ASN A 122 19.47 11.60 -1.06
N LEU A 123 18.53 12.34 -1.66
CA LEU A 123 17.17 11.85 -1.87
C LEU A 123 17.17 10.52 -2.62
N SER A 124 16.34 9.58 -2.14
CA SER A 124 16.14 8.32 -2.84
C SER A 124 15.58 8.54 -4.25
N ALA A 125 15.90 7.66 -5.20
CA ALA A 125 15.37 7.73 -6.55
C ALA A 125 13.81 7.66 -6.55
N ASN A 126 13.22 6.99 -5.57
CA ASN A 126 11.77 6.92 -5.40
C ASN A 126 11.15 8.28 -5.05
N ILE A 127 11.90 9.17 -4.38
CA ILE A 127 11.42 10.49 -3.98
C ILE A 127 11.84 11.56 -4.99
N SER A 128 13.08 11.55 -5.46
CA SER A 128 13.60 12.60 -6.35
C SER A 128 12.80 12.75 -7.66
N ASP A 129 12.20 11.69 -8.16
CA ASP A 129 11.42 11.68 -9.40
C ASP A 129 9.90 11.82 -9.22
N LEU A 130 9.38 11.71 -7.97
CA LEU A 130 7.95 11.82 -7.69
C LEU A 130 7.35 13.14 -8.19
N ALA A 131 7.97 14.26 -7.85
CA ALA A 131 7.48 15.59 -8.21
C ALA A 131 7.60 15.89 -9.72
N LYS A 132 8.44 15.16 -10.45
CA LYS A 132 8.68 15.36 -11.88
C LYS A 132 7.67 14.62 -12.77
N GLY A 133 6.93 13.68 -12.24
CA GLY A 133 5.92 12.92 -13.00
C GLY A 133 6.49 11.97 -14.06
N HIS A 134 7.75 11.55 -13.93
CA HIS A 134 8.48 10.78 -14.96
C HIS A 134 8.17 9.27 -14.99
N GLY A 135 6.98 8.84 -14.59
CA GLY A 135 6.64 7.42 -14.60
C GLY A 135 7.33 6.58 -13.53
N LYS A 136 8.35 7.12 -12.82
CA LYS A 136 8.94 6.60 -11.60
C LYS A 136 8.22 7.25 -10.43
N PHE A 137 7.31 6.54 -9.80
CA PHE A 137 6.38 7.17 -8.89
C PHE A 137 6.36 6.40 -7.56
N GLY A 138 7.35 6.62 -6.71
CA GLY A 138 7.42 6.00 -5.38
C GLY A 138 7.23 4.48 -5.41
N ARG A 139 7.86 3.77 -6.31
CA ARG A 139 7.65 2.36 -6.64
C ARG A 139 6.36 2.05 -7.42
N TRP A 140 5.48 3.03 -7.65
CA TRP A 140 4.22 2.86 -8.39
C TRP A 140 4.30 3.38 -9.84
N GLY A 141 5.51 3.38 -10.43
CA GLY A 141 5.76 3.81 -11.80
C GLY A 141 5.32 2.81 -12.85
N TYR A 142 5.36 3.25 -14.12
CA TYR A 142 4.97 2.47 -15.29
C TYR A 142 6.12 1.66 -15.91
N ASN A 143 7.36 1.88 -15.46
CA ASN A 143 8.50 1.10 -15.90
C ASN A 143 8.53 -0.28 -15.23
N TYR A 144 9.18 -1.26 -15.84
CA TYR A 144 9.49 -2.53 -15.20
C TYR A 144 10.32 -2.32 -13.93
N ALA A 145 10.19 -3.22 -12.97
CA ALA A 145 10.68 -3.11 -11.60
C ALA A 145 9.93 -2.05 -10.74
N TYR A 146 8.79 -1.56 -11.23
CA TYR A 146 7.82 -0.78 -10.47
C TYR A 146 6.47 -1.48 -10.44
N HIS A 147 5.69 -1.25 -9.39
CA HIS A 147 4.47 -2.04 -9.15
C HIS A 147 3.49 -1.99 -10.33
N LEU A 148 3.20 -0.80 -10.90
CA LEU A 148 2.25 -0.73 -12.01
C LEU A 148 2.84 -1.23 -13.33
N GLY A 149 4.12 -1.00 -13.57
CA GLY A 149 4.79 -1.53 -14.76
C GLY A 149 4.78 -3.06 -14.80
N ASP A 150 5.16 -3.69 -13.69
CA ASP A 150 5.19 -5.15 -13.57
C ASP A 150 3.79 -5.76 -13.51
N LEU A 151 2.83 -5.08 -12.85
CA LEU A 151 1.42 -5.52 -12.84
C LEU A 151 0.82 -5.41 -14.24
N SER A 152 1.15 -4.36 -14.99
CA SER A 152 0.73 -4.20 -16.38
C SER A 152 1.30 -5.31 -17.27
N ALA A 153 2.56 -5.71 -17.03
CA ALA A 153 3.21 -6.76 -17.81
C ALA A 153 2.53 -8.13 -17.70
N VAL A 154 1.85 -8.41 -16.60
CA VAL A 154 1.08 -9.65 -16.41
C VAL A 154 -0.41 -9.51 -16.75
N THR A 155 -0.88 -8.27 -16.96
CA THR A 155 -2.32 -7.98 -17.15
C THR A 155 -2.63 -7.59 -18.59
N CYS A 156 -1.76 -6.77 -19.21
CA CYS A 156 -1.97 -6.25 -20.57
C CYS A 156 -1.19 -7.07 -21.61
N LYS A 157 -1.61 -6.98 -22.87
CA LYS A 157 -0.92 -7.63 -23.99
C LYS A 157 0.32 -6.81 -24.42
N GLY A 158 1.26 -7.47 -25.12
CA GLY A 158 2.41 -6.80 -25.75
C GLY A 158 3.64 -6.63 -24.87
N HIS A 159 3.68 -7.22 -23.68
CA HIS A 159 4.86 -7.23 -22.83
C HIS A 159 5.76 -8.46 -23.07
N PRO A 160 7.10 -8.35 -22.94
CA PRO A 160 8.00 -9.48 -23.00
C PRO A 160 7.68 -10.51 -21.90
N HIS A 161 7.79 -11.80 -22.23
CA HIS A 161 7.45 -12.89 -21.30
C HIS A 161 8.33 -12.89 -20.04
N ASP A 162 9.59 -12.49 -20.14
CA ASP A 162 10.53 -12.39 -19.01
C ASP A 162 10.13 -11.31 -17.98
N LYS A 163 9.18 -10.41 -18.29
CA LYS A 163 8.63 -9.42 -17.37
C LYS A 163 7.46 -9.94 -16.53
N SER A 164 6.97 -11.13 -16.86
CA SER A 164 5.92 -11.78 -16.06
C SER A 164 6.52 -12.48 -14.85
N THR A 165 6.10 -12.08 -13.64
CA THR A 165 6.56 -12.68 -12.39
C THR A 165 5.41 -13.28 -11.60
N ALA A 166 5.68 -14.36 -10.86
CA ALA A 166 4.69 -15.02 -10.01
C ALA A 166 4.06 -14.07 -8.96
N LYS A 167 4.83 -13.06 -8.48
CA LYS A 167 4.32 -12.04 -7.57
C LYS A 167 3.17 -11.27 -8.21
N TYR A 168 3.40 -10.68 -9.38
CA TYR A 168 2.39 -9.82 -10.02
C TYR A 168 1.30 -10.61 -10.72
N THR A 169 1.55 -11.86 -11.11
CA THR A 169 0.48 -12.78 -11.52
C THR A 169 -0.52 -12.99 -10.38
N ALA A 170 -0.04 -13.24 -9.16
CA ALA A 170 -0.91 -13.34 -7.98
C ALA A 170 -1.68 -12.04 -7.70
N TRP A 171 -1.02 -10.87 -7.91
CA TRP A 171 -1.72 -9.58 -7.80
C TRP A 171 -2.83 -9.44 -8.83
N ARG A 172 -2.52 -9.72 -10.11
CA ARG A 172 -3.52 -9.69 -11.19
C ARG A 172 -4.73 -10.56 -10.83
N ASP A 173 -4.48 -11.80 -10.44
CA ASP A 173 -5.54 -12.77 -10.16
C ASP A 173 -6.38 -12.37 -8.94
N LYS A 174 -5.81 -11.68 -7.97
CA LYS A 174 -6.53 -11.14 -6.82
C LYS A 174 -7.35 -9.90 -7.20
N LEU A 175 -6.77 -8.99 -7.98
CA LEU A 175 -7.35 -7.66 -8.24
C LEU A 175 -8.36 -7.65 -9.39
N PHE A 176 -8.14 -8.47 -10.44
CA PHE A 176 -8.86 -8.30 -11.70
C PHE A 176 -9.48 -9.58 -12.23
N SER A 177 -10.56 -9.38 -12.99
CA SER A 177 -11.00 -10.29 -14.05
C SER A 177 -10.52 -9.71 -15.38
N VAL A 178 -9.85 -10.53 -16.21
CA VAL A 178 -9.32 -10.10 -17.52
C VAL A 178 -9.97 -10.94 -18.60
N THR A 179 -10.75 -10.30 -19.48
CA THR A 179 -11.48 -10.95 -20.58
C THR A 179 -11.25 -10.14 -21.85
N ASP A 180 -10.74 -10.77 -22.91
CA ASP A 180 -10.48 -10.15 -24.22
C ASP A 180 -9.62 -8.90 -24.18
N GLY A 181 -8.76 -8.77 -23.17
CA GLY A 181 -7.87 -7.63 -22.94
C GLY A 181 -8.53 -6.50 -22.14
N GLU A 182 -9.79 -6.63 -21.77
CA GLU A 182 -10.47 -5.73 -20.84
C GLU A 182 -10.16 -6.12 -19.39
N VAL A 183 -9.85 -5.13 -18.57
CA VAL A 183 -9.42 -5.31 -17.19
C VAL A 183 -10.50 -4.77 -16.26
N THR A 184 -11.23 -5.65 -15.59
CA THR A 184 -12.31 -5.30 -14.66
C THR A 184 -11.83 -5.56 -13.23
N PRO A 185 -11.82 -4.55 -12.33
CA PRO A 185 -11.52 -4.78 -10.92
C PRO A 185 -12.57 -5.66 -10.27
N LYS A 186 -12.15 -6.63 -9.45
CA LYS A 186 -13.05 -7.48 -8.66
C LYS A 186 -13.67 -6.75 -7.47
N THR A 187 -12.98 -5.74 -6.98
CA THR A 187 -13.42 -4.84 -5.91
C THR A 187 -12.91 -3.44 -6.20
N GLU A 188 -13.40 -2.44 -5.50
CA GLU A 188 -12.80 -1.10 -5.55
C GLU A 188 -11.39 -1.15 -4.96
N VAL A 189 -10.37 -0.81 -5.77
CA VAL A 189 -8.97 -0.79 -5.35
C VAL A 189 -8.57 0.64 -5.02
N MET A 190 -8.28 0.88 -3.75
CA MET A 190 -7.94 2.18 -3.22
C MET A 190 -6.46 2.29 -2.90
N PHE A 191 -5.96 3.49 -2.82
CA PHE A 191 -4.61 3.83 -2.42
C PHE A 191 -4.61 4.89 -1.33
N TRP A 192 -3.89 4.62 -0.26
CA TRP A 192 -3.63 5.57 0.82
C TRP A 192 -2.14 5.78 0.97
N ALA A 193 -1.72 7.01 1.25
CA ALA A 193 -0.34 7.33 1.55
C ALA A 193 -0.25 8.53 2.50
N THR A 194 0.81 8.55 3.31
CA THR A 194 1.09 9.65 4.23
C THR A 194 2.59 9.82 4.43
N LEU A 195 3.02 11.03 4.74
CA LEU A 195 4.36 11.29 5.26
C LEU A 195 4.46 10.70 6.67
N TRP A 196 5.61 10.11 6.98
CA TRP A 196 5.87 9.48 8.26
C TRP A 196 6.98 10.18 9.02
N ASP A 197 6.70 10.52 10.26
CA ASP A 197 7.66 11.02 11.24
C ASP A 197 7.40 10.38 12.61
N SER A 198 8.31 10.59 13.55
CA SER A 198 8.22 10.00 14.89
C SER A 198 7.10 10.57 15.77
N SER A 199 6.37 11.62 15.33
CA SER A 199 5.22 12.15 16.08
C SER A 199 3.93 11.40 15.77
N ARG A 200 3.92 10.56 14.72
CA ARG A 200 2.75 9.78 14.33
C ARG A 200 2.54 8.60 15.26
N GLN A 201 1.28 8.32 15.52
CA GLN A 201 0.89 7.16 16.32
C GLN A 201 1.20 5.86 15.56
N SER A 202 2.02 4.99 16.18
CA SER A 202 2.29 3.65 15.68
C SER A 202 1.06 2.76 15.80
N ILE A 203 0.96 1.71 14.95
CA ILE A 203 -0.05 0.67 15.10
C ILE A 203 0.05 -0.04 16.45
N TRP A 204 1.24 -0.04 17.06
CA TRP A 204 1.48 -0.60 18.39
C TRP A 204 1.97 0.51 19.32
N GLU A 205 1.04 1.17 19.97
CA GLU A 205 1.30 2.36 20.82
C GLU A 205 2.37 2.13 21.88
N GLN A 206 2.47 0.89 22.41
CA GLN A 206 3.46 0.55 23.44
C GLN A 206 4.91 0.69 22.99
N TYR A 207 5.17 0.70 21.68
CA TYR A 207 6.51 0.99 21.16
C TYR A 207 6.85 2.48 21.12
N GLY A 208 5.86 3.36 21.39
CA GLY A 208 6.06 4.81 21.29
C GLY A 208 6.31 5.26 19.86
N SER A 209 7.21 6.22 19.68
CA SER A 209 7.55 6.72 18.35
C SER A 209 8.38 5.71 17.54
N THR A 210 7.99 5.50 16.29
CA THR A 210 8.64 4.53 15.39
C THR A 210 9.21 5.21 14.16
N LYS A 211 10.34 4.70 13.67
CA LYS A 211 10.86 5.02 12.34
C LYS A 211 10.05 4.32 11.27
N LEU A 212 9.95 4.93 10.08
CA LEU A 212 9.17 4.45 8.94
C LEU A 212 9.39 2.96 8.64
N ALA A 213 10.65 2.49 8.65
CA ALA A 213 10.93 1.09 8.33
C ALA A 213 10.37 0.13 9.37
N PHE A 214 10.44 0.50 10.65
CA PHE A 214 9.91 -0.32 11.73
C PHE A 214 8.38 -0.31 11.72
N GLU A 215 7.76 0.86 11.49
CA GLU A 215 6.31 0.97 11.36
C GLU A 215 5.77 0.11 10.22
N GLU A 216 6.40 0.14 9.04
CA GLU A 216 6.01 -0.73 7.92
C GLU A 216 5.96 -2.19 8.35
N TYR A 217 6.99 -2.69 9.05
CA TYR A 217 7.02 -4.08 9.54
C TYR A 217 5.93 -4.40 10.56
N LEU A 218 5.67 -3.50 11.50
CA LEU A 218 4.61 -3.67 12.49
C LEU A 218 3.23 -3.75 11.83
N VAL A 219 2.95 -2.84 10.92
CA VAL A 219 1.67 -2.79 10.18
C VAL A 219 1.48 -4.03 9.31
N ILE A 220 2.54 -4.47 8.60
CA ILE A 220 2.49 -5.74 7.83
C ILE A 220 2.27 -6.93 8.76
N GLY A 221 2.94 -6.98 9.91
CA GLY A 221 2.80 -8.05 10.90
C GLY A 221 1.36 -8.20 11.38
N VAL A 222 0.75 -7.11 11.86
CA VAL A 222 -0.65 -7.11 12.29
C VAL A 222 -1.59 -7.45 11.13
N ALA A 223 -1.40 -6.82 9.97
CA ALA A 223 -2.24 -7.06 8.80
C ALA A 223 -2.16 -8.51 8.30
N SER A 224 -0.99 -9.18 8.40
CA SER A 224 -0.82 -10.56 7.96
C SER A 224 -1.61 -11.56 8.80
N ASP A 225 -1.79 -11.27 10.08
CA ASP A 225 -2.57 -12.11 10.99
C ASP A 225 -4.08 -11.84 10.86
N VAL A 226 -4.47 -10.57 10.69
CA VAL A 226 -5.89 -10.17 10.58
C VAL A 226 -6.45 -10.50 9.19
N PHE A 227 -5.62 -10.39 8.13
CA PHE A 227 -6.03 -10.55 6.72
C PHE A 227 -5.14 -11.53 5.94
N PRO A 228 -4.97 -12.78 6.40
CA PRO A 228 -4.03 -13.74 5.82
C PRO A 228 -4.31 -14.05 4.34
N ASN A 229 -5.57 -13.93 3.93
CA ASN A 229 -6.02 -14.23 2.57
C ASN A 229 -6.06 -13.01 1.63
N SER A 230 -5.97 -11.78 2.16
CA SER A 230 -6.07 -10.55 1.37
C SER A 230 -4.71 -9.93 1.10
N LEU A 231 -3.79 -10.02 2.06
CA LEU A 231 -2.50 -9.35 1.98
C LEU A 231 -1.55 -10.02 0.98
N LEU A 232 -1.03 -9.22 0.05
CA LEU A 232 -0.14 -9.63 -1.04
C LEU A 232 1.36 -9.41 -0.74
N ASN A 233 1.69 -8.85 0.43
CA ASN A 233 3.08 -8.78 0.89
C ASN A 233 3.68 -10.19 0.96
N ARG A 234 4.94 -10.34 0.54
CA ARG A 234 5.69 -11.60 0.68
C ARG A 234 6.65 -11.56 1.86
N GLU A 235 7.22 -10.39 2.13
CA GLU A 235 8.11 -10.13 3.26
C GLU A 235 7.30 -9.67 4.46
N GLY A 236 7.74 -10.01 5.66
CA GLY A 236 7.09 -9.61 6.91
C GLY A 236 5.80 -10.35 7.24
N ARG A 237 5.44 -11.40 6.48
CA ARG A 237 4.28 -12.26 6.78
C ARG A 237 4.68 -13.45 7.64
N THR A 238 3.81 -13.78 8.60
CA THR A 238 3.81 -15.10 9.25
C THR A 238 3.42 -16.15 8.20
N ARG A 239 4.22 -17.20 8.08
CA ARG A 239 3.95 -18.33 7.17
C ARG A 239 3.25 -19.45 7.91
#